data_cf425c8b95ed581d115a82e8c6a0f624
#
_entry.id   cf425c8b95ed581d115a82e8c6a0f624
#
_cell.length_a   1.000
_cell.length_b   1.000
_cell.length_c   1.000
_cell.angle_alpha   90.00
_cell.angle_beta   90.00
_cell.angle_gamma   90.00
#
_symmetry.space_group_name_H-M   'P 1'
#
loop_
_entity.id
_entity.type
_entity.pdbx_description
1 polymer ?
#
loop_
_entity_poly.entity_id
_entity_poly.type
_entity_poly.pdbx_seq_one_letter_code
_entity_poly.pdbx_strand_id
1 'polypeptide(L)'
;MTKNNPFCEITPELEHLSELSAKCSVIDPELYSKYDVKRGLRDINGKGVLVGLTEISDVCSTKIVDGVSQPADGELYYRGYNVKDIIAGIDENSHFGFEECTYLLLFGSLPTKDELKEFTKMLSKYRSLPTSFVRDIIMKAPSRDMMNTLARSVLTLYSYDDRADDISLPNVLRQCLQLISLFPLLSVYGYQAYKHYHDGASLFIHPPKEEYSTAENILHILRADSKFTLEGADTYLKGDKRKEFYDIVLPLMHDNMNRIYEDVAWFIEKYDYKNKDADWKDSKDAIQRGMQQLIFRVAVACRYSSTK
;
A
#
# COMPACT_ATOMS: atom_id res chain seq x y z
N MET A 1 26.51 -16.92 26.52
CA MET A 1 26.05 -15.52 26.43
C MET A 1 25.31 -15.39 25.11
N THR A 2 23.99 -15.52 25.13
CA THR A 2 23.16 -15.24 23.96
C THR A 2 23.28 -13.75 23.66
N LYS A 3 23.91 -13.43 22.52
CA LYS A 3 23.89 -12.06 22.02
C LYS A 3 22.41 -11.70 21.82
N ASN A 4 21.94 -10.65 22.49
CA ASN A 4 20.62 -10.11 22.23
C ASN A 4 20.49 -9.86 20.75
N ASN A 5 19.61 -10.64 20.09
CA ASN A 5 19.31 -10.43 18.67
C ASN A 5 18.35 -9.25 18.57
N PRO A 6 18.77 -8.08 18.01
CA PRO A 6 17.93 -6.90 17.97
C PRO A 6 16.67 -7.09 17.09
N PHE A 7 16.67 -8.12 16.22
CA PHE A 7 15.49 -8.46 15.40
C PHE A 7 14.38 -9.18 16.19
N CYS A 8 14.68 -9.68 17.40
CA CYS A 8 13.74 -10.44 18.23
C CYS A 8 13.40 -9.74 19.55
N GLU A 9 13.84 -8.52 19.73
CA GLU A 9 13.64 -7.78 20.97
C GLU A 9 12.19 -7.27 21.09
N ILE A 10 11.55 -7.57 22.23
CA ILE A 10 10.25 -7.03 22.61
C ILE A 10 10.50 -5.81 23.51
N THR A 11 10.17 -4.62 23.00
CA THR A 11 10.34 -3.39 23.75
C THR A 11 9.08 -3.06 24.58
N PRO A 12 9.19 -2.24 25.64
CA PRO A 12 8.01 -1.82 26.41
C PRO A 12 6.95 -1.11 25.57
N GLU A 13 7.37 -0.35 24.55
CA GLU A 13 6.47 0.31 23.62
C GLU A 13 5.69 -0.72 22.78
N LEU A 14 6.36 -1.81 22.38
CA LEU A 14 5.70 -2.90 21.64
C LEU A 14 4.72 -3.67 22.53
N GLU A 15 5.04 -3.86 23.82
CA GLU A 15 4.11 -4.46 24.78
C GLU A 15 2.86 -3.60 24.94
N HIS A 16 3.00 -2.27 25.09
CA HIS A 16 1.87 -1.35 25.15
C HIS A 16 1.00 -1.41 23.88
N LEU A 17 1.60 -1.41 22.70
CA LEU A 17 0.87 -1.54 21.43
C LEU A 17 0.16 -2.90 21.32
N SER A 18 0.75 -3.97 21.85
CA SER A 18 0.10 -5.29 21.84
C SER A 18 -1.16 -5.32 22.72
N GLU A 19 -1.17 -4.59 23.84
CA GLU A 19 -2.36 -4.44 24.69
C GLU A 19 -3.48 -3.67 23.95
N LEU A 20 -3.14 -2.62 23.21
CA LEU A 20 -4.11 -1.90 22.39
C LEU A 20 -4.69 -2.81 21.30
N SER A 21 -3.84 -3.58 20.62
CA SER A 21 -4.27 -4.55 19.61
C SER A 21 -5.17 -5.64 20.20
N ALA A 22 -4.87 -6.13 21.41
CA ALA A 22 -5.71 -7.10 22.11
C ALA A 22 -7.12 -6.56 22.37
N LYS A 23 -7.22 -5.31 22.81
CA LYS A 23 -8.52 -4.67 23.11
C LYS A 23 -9.39 -4.52 21.88
N CYS A 24 -8.82 -4.16 20.74
CA CYS A 24 -9.58 -3.96 19.48
C CYS A 24 -9.82 -5.25 18.68
N SER A 25 -9.29 -6.39 19.13
CA SER A 25 -9.40 -7.67 18.42
C SER A 25 -10.48 -8.61 18.98
N VAL A 26 -11.23 -8.16 20.00
CA VAL A 26 -12.28 -8.95 20.62
C VAL A 26 -13.59 -8.76 19.83
N ILE A 27 -14.11 -9.84 19.29
CA ILE A 27 -15.44 -9.89 18.66
C ILE A 27 -16.40 -10.58 19.63
N ASP A 28 -17.54 -9.95 19.92
CA ASP A 28 -18.56 -10.53 20.76
C ASP A 28 -19.07 -11.86 20.19
N PRO A 29 -18.94 -12.99 20.92
CA PRO A 29 -19.40 -14.30 20.45
C PRO A 29 -20.89 -14.33 20.07
N GLU A 30 -21.74 -13.51 20.66
CA GLU A 30 -23.17 -13.44 20.37
C GLU A 30 -23.44 -12.98 18.92
N LEU A 31 -22.53 -12.20 18.35
CA LEU A 31 -22.63 -11.72 16.96
C LEU A 31 -22.61 -12.87 15.94
N TYR A 32 -21.90 -13.96 16.22
CA TYR A 32 -21.87 -15.12 15.35
C TYR A 32 -23.25 -15.79 15.23
N SER A 33 -23.97 -15.85 16.34
CA SER A 33 -25.36 -16.37 16.35
C SER A 33 -26.34 -15.36 15.76
N LYS A 34 -26.18 -14.08 16.08
CA LYS A 34 -27.03 -12.98 15.62
C LYS A 34 -27.01 -12.85 14.08
N TYR A 35 -25.86 -13.01 13.45
CA TYR A 35 -25.68 -12.88 12.02
C TYR A 35 -25.70 -14.23 11.27
N ASP A 36 -26.01 -15.33 11.96
CA ASP A 36 -26.06 -16.67 11.37
C ASP A 36 -24.80 -17.03 10.55
N VAL A 37 -23.63 -16.82 11.14
CA VAL A 37 -22.34 -17.05 10.48
C VAL A 37 -22.17 -18.52 10.11
N LYS A 38 -21.99 -18.80 8.83
CA LYS A 38 -21.90 -20.16 8.28
C LYS A 38 -20.46 -20.63 8.16
N ARG A 39 -20.30 -21.96 8.13
CA ARG A 39 -19.05 -22.62 7.72
C ARG A 39 -19.14 -22.92 6.22
N GLY A 40 -18.29 -22.30 5.43
CA GLY A 40 -18.28 -22.46 3.98
C GLY A 40 -18.55 -21.16 3.24
N LEU A 41 -18.33 -21.14 1.94
CA LEU A 41 -18.30 -19.91 1.16
C LEU A 41 -19.59 -19.63 0.40
N ARG A 42 -20.44 -20.65 0.22
CA ARG A 42 -21.68 -20.51 -0.56
C ARG A 42 -22.80 -21.35 0.04
N ASP A 43 -24.01 -20.83 -0.06
CA ASP A 43 -25.22 -21.54 0.24
C ASP A 43 -25.63 -22.48 -0.93
N ILE A 44 -26.58 -23.37 -0.71
CA ILE A 44 -27.06 -24.36 -1.68
C ILE A 44 -27.59 -23.73 -2.97
N ASN A 45 -28.07 -22.48 -2.90
CA ASN A 45 -28.54 -21.68 -4.05
C ASN A 45 -27.40 -20.96 -4.80
N GLY A 46 -26.12 -21.20 -4.42
CA GLY A 46 -24.96 -20.57 -5.01
C GLY A 46 -24.67 -19.16 -4.52
N LYS A 47 -25.51 -18.58 -3.65
CA LYS A 47 -25.31 -17.26 -3.05
C LYS A 47 -24.16 -17.31 -2.04
N GLY A 48 -23.36 -16.26 -1.97
CA GLY A 48 -22.35 -16.10 -0.93
C GLY A 48 -22.99 -16.08 0.46
N VAL A 49 -22.31 -16.68 1.44
CA VAL A 49 -22.74 -16.72 2.83
C VAL A 49 -21.74 -16.02 3.74
N LEU A 50 -22.22 -15.55 4.88
CA LEU A 50 -21.38 -14.94 5.90
C LEU A 50 -20.59 -16.04 6.63
N VAL A 51 -19.27 -16.09 6.45
CA VAL A 51 -18.38 -17.13 6.99
C VAL A 51 -17.51 -16.65 8.15
N GLY A 52 -17.53 -15.36 8.45
CA GLY A 52 -16.77 -14.75 9.54
C GLY A 52 -17.22 -13.33 9.79
N LEU A 53 -16.75 -12.77 10.90
CA LEU A 53 -16.97 -11.38 11.27
C LEU A 53 -15.59 -10.68 11.35
N THR A 54 -15.57 -9.42 10.95
CA THR A 54 -14.42 -8.54 11.10
C THR A 54 -14.90 -7.14 11.45
N GLU A 55 -14.16 -6.46 12.31
CA GLU A 55 -14.35 -5.03 12.60
C GLU A 55 -13.27 -4.17 11.92
N ILE A 56 -12.38 -4.79 11.13
CA ILE A 56 -11.23 -4.11 10.54
C ILE A 56 -11.65 -3.29 9.32
N SER A 57 -12.46 -3.87 8.44
CA SER A 57 -12.90 -3.19 7.23
C SER A 57 -14.27 -3.66 6.76
N ASP A 58 -14.98 -2.78 6.09
CA ASP A 58 -16.26 -3.08 5.44
C ASP A 58 -16.28 -2.47 4.03
N VAL A 59 -16.78 -3.26 3.07
CA VAL A 59 -16.96 -2.84 1.68
C VAL A 59 -18.43 -2.98 1.33
N CYS A 60 -19.11 -1.84 1.22
CA CYS A 60 -20.53 -1.77 0.91
C CYS A 60 -20.74 -1.39 -0.56
N SER A 61 -21.45 -2.21 -1.31
CA SER A 61 -21.83 -1.95 -2.70
C SER A 61 -23.34 -2.09 -2.94
N THR A 62 -24.10 -2.34 -1.87
CA THR A 62 -25.56 -2.48 -1.92
C THR A 62 -26.19 -1.80 -0.72
N LYS A 63 -27.40 -1.24 -0.91
CA LYS A 63 -28.23 -0.70 0.17
C LYS A 63 -29.57 -1.43 0.20
N ILE A 64 -30.11 -1.61 1.39
CA ILE A 64 -31.46 -2.18 1.56
C ILE A 64 -32.46 -1.02 1.54
N VAL A 65 -33.32 -1.01 0.49
CA VAL A 65 -34.41 -0.06 0.35
C VAL A 65 -35.73 -0.87 0.33
N ASP A 66 -36.62 -0.58 1.26
CA ASP A 66 -37.90 -1.28 1.42
C ASP A 66 -37.75 -2.81 1.52
N GLY A 67 -36.72 -3.29 2.21
CA GLY A 67 -36.42 -4.71 2.38
C GLY A 67 -35.82 -5.42 1.16
N VAL A 68 -35.53 -4.68 0.07
CA VAL A 68 -34.90 -5.19 -1.15
C VAL A 68 -33.48 -4.64 -1.27
N SER A 69 -32.53 -5.52 -1.53
CA SER A 69 -31.15 -5.14 -1.80
C SER A 69 -31.05 -4.48 -3.18
N GLN A 70 -30.59 -3.25 -3.23
CA GLN A 70 -30.35 -2.49 -4.47
C GLN A 70 -28.86 -2.15 -4.59
N PRO A 71 -28.33 -2.10 -5.81
CA PRO A 71 -26.97 -1.61 -6.04
C PRO A 71 -26.83 -0.16 -5.53
N ALA A 72 -25.68 0.13 -4.90
CA ALA A 72 -25.29 1.46 -4.47
C ALA A 72 -23.84 1.74 -4.87
N ASP A 73 -23.41 2.99 -4.79
CA ASP A 73 -22.02 3.34 -4.96
C ASP A 73 -21.17 2.60 -3.93
N GLY A 74 -20.00 2.12 -4.37
CA GLY A 74 -19.07 1.42 -3.49
C GLY A 74 -18.53 2.35 -2.39
N GLU A 75 -18.61 1.88 -1.15
CA GLU A 75 -18.06 2.55 0.02
C GLU A 75 -17.09 1.60 0.74
N LEU A 76 -15.95 2.13 1.18
CA LEU A 76 -14.94 1.42 1.94
C LEU A 76 -14.78 2.07 3.31
N TYR A 77 -14.86 1.27 4.35
CA TYR A 77 -14.66 1.69 5.72
C TYR A 77 -13.49 0.95 6.36
N TYR A 78 -12.65 1.67 7.09
CA TYR A 78 -11.60 1.13 7.95
C TYR A 78 -11.93 1.42 9.40
N ARG A 79 -12.12 0.39 10.22
CA ARG A 79 -12.50 0.51 11.64
C ARG A 79 -13.69 1.48 11.87
N GLY A 80 -14.66 1.46 10.95
CA GLY A 80 -15.85 2.32 10.99
C GLY A 80 -15.68 3.73 10.40
N TYR A 81 -14.47 4.13 10.00
CA TYR A 81 -14.24 5.40 9.31
C TYR A 81 -14.34 5.22 7.80
N ASN A 82 -15.09 6.10 7.13
CA ASN A 82 -15.10 6.12 5.67
C ASN A 82 -13.70 6.53 5.13
N VAL A 83 -13.19 5.78 4.18
CA VAL A 83 -11.86 6.06 3.58
C VAL A 83 -11.77 7.47 3.01
N LYS A 84 -12.88 8.02 2.46
CA LYS A 84 -12.91 9.39 1.95
C LYS A 84 -12.69 10.42 3.07
N ASP A 85 -13.26 10.17 4.25
CA ASP A 85 -13.11 11.07 5.40
C ASP A 85 -11.70 10.97 5.98
N ILE A 86 -11.10 9.78 6.00
CA ILE A 86 -9.70 9.59 6.39
C ILE A 86 -8.78 10.40 5.47
N ILE A 87 -8.99 10.30 4.16
CA ILE A 87 -8.19 11.04 3.16
C ILE A 87 -8.38 12.55 3.31
N ALA A 88 -9.62 13.01 3.52
CA ALA A 88 -9.91 14.43 3.72
C ALA A 88 -9.32 14.99 5.03
N GLY A 89 -9.17 14.12 6.05
CA GLY A 89 -8.58 14.50 7.34
C GLY A 89 -7.06 14.46 7.38
N ILE A 90 -6.38 13.93 6.36
CA ILE A 90 -4.92 13.99 6.26
C ILE A 90 -4.53 15.46 6.15
N ASP A 91 -3.80 15.96 7.15
CA ASP A 91 -3.31 17.33 7.21
C ASP A 91 -2.48 17.66 5.94
N GLU A 92 -2.67 18.84 5.35
CA GLU A 92 -1.88 19.31 4.21
C GLU A 92 -0.37 19.33 4.48
N ASN A 93 0.04 19.39 5.76
CA ASN A 93 1.42 19.28 6.20
C ASN A 93 1.88 17.83 6.41
N SER A 94 0.95 16.88 6.45
CA SER A 94 1.20 15.43 6.58
C SER A 94 1.00 14.80 5.20
N HIS A 95 2.03 14.82 4.40
CA HIS A 95 1.96 14.45 2.97
C HIS A 95 1.59 12.98 2.71
N PHE A 96 1.58 12.10 3.74
CA PHE A 96 1.36 10.67 3.60
C PHE A 96 0.57 10.08 4.76
N GLY A 97 -0.54 9.41 4.45
CA GLY A 97 -1.40 8.76 5.45
C GLY A 97 -1.12 7.27 5.66
N PHE A 98 -0.01 6.72 5.13
CA PHE A 98 0.24 5.27 5.22
C PHE A 98 0.39 4.80 6.66
N GLU A 99 1.21 5.48 7.45
CA GLU A 99 1.44 5.16 8.85
C GLU A 99 0.19 5.34 9.71
N GLU A 100 -0.58 6.41 9.46
CA GLU A 100 -1.84 6.67 10.15
C GLU A 100 -2.89 5.59 9.86
N CYS A 101 -3.07 5.21 8.59
CA CYS A 101 -3.96 4.10 8.22
C CYS A 101 -3.48 2.76 8.80
N THR A 102 -2.16 2.53 8.83
CA THR A 102 -1.59 1.31 9.42
C THR A 102 -1.90 1.26 10.93
N TYR A 103 -1.73 2.37 11.63
CA TYR A 103 -2.07 2.49 13.04
C TYR A 103 -3.56 2.21 13.28
N LEU A 104 -4.44 2.87 12.51
CA LEU A 104 -5.88 2.67 12.61
C LEU A 104 -6.29 1.20 12.44
N LEU A 105 -5.76 0.53 11.41
CA LEU A 105 -6.09 -0.87 11.14
C LEU A 105 -5.61 -1.81 12.24
N LEU A 106 -4.42 -1.58 12.80
CA LEU A 106 -3.82 -2.42 13.82
C LEU A 106 -4.40 -2.18 15.21
N PHE A 107 -4.74 -0.92 15.56
CA PHE A 107 -5.07 -0.53 16.94
C PHE A 107 -6.51 -0.02 17.10
N GLY A 108 -7.28 0.07 16.02
CA GLY A 108 -8.73 0.30 16.08
C GLY A 108 -9.16 1.76 16.22
N SER A 109 -8.23 2.70 16.39
CA SER A 109 -8.49 4.13 16.50
C SER A 109 -7.46 4.97 15.75
N LEU A 110 -7.83 6.17 15.34
CA LEU A 110 -6.86 7.12 14.78
C LEU A 110 -5.86 7.57 15.86
N PRO A 111 -4.57 7.67 15.54
CA PRO A 111 -3.56 8.12 16.48
C PRO A 111 -3.66 9.63 16.73
N THR A 112 -3.26 10.06 17.90
CA THR A 112 -2.88 11.46 18.14
C THR A 112 -1.59 11.79 17.38
N LYS A 113 -1.26 13.09 17.26
CA LYS A 113 -0.02 13.52 16.57
C LYS A 113 1.25 12.95 17.21
N ASP A 114 1.26 12.84 18.55
CA ASP A 114 2.42 12.29 19.27
C ASP A 114 2.52 10.75 19.07
N GLU A 115 1.41 10.04 19.19
CA GLU A 115 1.37 8.58 18.91
C GLU A 115 1.78 8.26 17.47
N LEU A 116 1.31 9.04 16.49
CA LEU A 116 1.71 8.86 15.09
C LEU A 116 3.21 9.06 14.92
N LYS A 117 3.78 10.08 15.55
CA LYS A 117 5.21 10.35 15.47
C LYS A 117 6.05 9.22 16.09
N GLU A 118 5.63 8.72 17.26
CA GLU A 118 6.30 7.59 17.90
C GLU A 118 6.19 6.32 17.09
N PHE A 119 5.00 6.05 16.53
CA PHE A 119 4.77 4.89 15.67
C PHE A 119 5.60 4.94 14.39
N THR A 120 5.66 6.09 13.72
CA THR A 120 6.50 6.29 12.52
C THR A 120 7.97 6.05 12.85
N LYS A 121 8.45 6.57 13.99
CA LYS A 121 9.81 6.32 14.48
C LYS A 121 10.06 4.84 14.80
N MET A 122 9.08 4.12 15.32
CA MET A 122 9.18 2.68 15.56
C MET A 122 9.30 1.91 14.24
N LEU A 123 8.45 2.20 13.25
CA LEU A 123 8.53 1.59 11.92
C LEU A 123 9.88 1.87 11.25
N SER A 124 10.44 3.06 11.43
CA SER A 124 11.75 3.40 10.84
C SER A 124 12.88 2.53 11.39
N LYS A 125 12.85 2.17 12.66
CA LYS A 125 13.84 1.26 13.27
C LYS A 125 13.81 -0.15 12.67
N TYR A 126 12.65 -0.60 12.19
CA TYR A 126 12.50 -1.92 11.55
C TYR A 126 12.88 -1.93 10.07
N ARG A 127 13.19 -0.78 9.46
CA ARG A 127 13.59 -0.68 8.03
C ARG A 127 15.04 -1.10 7.79
N SER A 128 15.52 -2.15 8.42
CA SER A 128 16.86 -2.67 8.21
C SER A 128 16.82 -4.16 7.93
N LEU A 129 17.51 -4.57 6.88
CA LEU A 129 17.70 -5.98 6.54
C LEU A 129 18.97 -6.52 7.20
N PRO A 130 19.03 -7.83 7.49
CA PRO A 130 20.25 -8.47 7.99
C PRO A 130 21.45 -8.20 7.09
N THR A 131 22.65 -8.18 7.67
CA THR A 131 23.90 -7.95 6.94
C THR A 131 24.01 -8.88 5.72
N SER A 132 24.34 -8.32 4.58
CA SER A 132 24.49 -9.04 3.30
C SER A 132 23.21 -9.67 2.72
N PHE A 133 22.03 -9.48 3.33
CA PHE A 133 20.78 -10.07 2.87
C PHE A 133 20.47 -9.70 1.41
N VAL A 134 20.60 -8.43 1.05
CA VAL A 134 20.34 -7.97 -0.32
C VAL A 134 21.25 -8.70 -1.30
N ARG A 135 22.56 -8.74 -1.02
CA ARG A 135 23.57 -9.39 -1.88
C ARG A 135 23.32 -10.90 -2.00
N ASP A 136 23.08 -11.58 -0.87
CA ASP A 136 23.12 -13.04 -0.82
C ASP A 136 21.77 -13.68 -1.14
N ILE A 137 20.66 -12.98 -0.90
CA ILE A 137 19.31 -13.53 -1.08
C ILE A 137 18.63 -12.93 -2.31
N ILE A 138 18.66 -11.59 -2.46
CA ILE A 138 17.95 -10.91 -3.55
C ILE A 138 18.78 -10.95 -4.83
N MET A 139 20.06 -10.56 -4.75
CA MET A 139 20.93 -10.39 -5.92
C MET A 139 21.47 -11.70 -6.48
N LYS A 140 21.80 -12.68 -5.65
CA LYS A 140 22.36 -13.96 -6.12
C LYS A 140 21.38 -14.84 -6.91
N ALA A 141 20.08 -14.68 -6.68
CA ALA A 141 19.06 -15.47 -7.34
C ALA A 141 17.90 -14.57 -7.81
N PRO A 142 18.15 -13.67 -8.76
CA PRO A 142 17.10 -12.81 -9.30
C PRO A 142 16.03 -13.67 -9.97
N SER A 143 14.77 -13.36 -9.69
CA SER A 143 13.63 -14.07 -10.31
C SER A 143 12.91 -13.14 -11.28
N ARG A 144 12.36 -13.71 -12.34
CA ARG A 144 11.41 -12.99 -13.21
C ARG A 144 10.06 -12.80 -12.55
N ASP A 145 9.76 -13.64 -11.56
CA ASP A 145 8.57 -13.54 -10.72
C ASP A 145 8.89 -12.77 -9.44
N MET A 146 8.36 -11.54 -9.35
CA MET A 146 8.55 -10.65 -8.21
C MET A 146 7.88 -11.19 -6.94
N MET A 147 6.76 -11.90 -7.06
CA MET A 147 6.10 -12.54 -5.93
C MET A 147 6.95 -13.66 -5.34
N ASN A 148 7.64 -14.42 -6.20
CA ASN A 148 8.62 -15.42 -5.76
C ASN A 148 9.77 -14.76 -4.99
N THR A 149 10.30 -13.63 -5.47
CA THR A 149 11.36 -12.89 -4.78
C THR A 149 10.90 -12.44 -3.39
N LEU A 150 9.69 -11.90 -3.26
CA LEU A 150 9.12 -11.49 -1.97
C LEU A 150 8.92 -12.68 -1.04
N ALA A 151 8.25 -13.74 -1.51
CA ALA A 151 7.96 -14.93 -0.71
C ALA A 151 9.25 -15.58 -0.17
N ARG A 152 10.26 -15.74 -1.03
CA ARG A 152 11.57 -16.28 -0.65
C ARG A 152 12.29 -15.38 0.36
N SER A 153 12.20 -14.07 0.19
CA SER A 153 12.80 -13.12 1.13
C SER A 153 12.16 -13.23 2.51
N VAL A 154 10.84 -13.32 2.58
CA VAL A 154 10.11 -13.50 3.85
C VAL A 154 10.48 -14.83 4.49
N LEU A 155 10.49 -15.94 3.74
CA LEU A 155 10.90 -17.25 4.25
C LEU A 155 12.36 -17.26 4.75
N THR A 156 13.24 -16.50 4.11
CA THR A 156 14.63 -16.39 4.57
C THR A 156 14.73 -15.55 5.84
N LEU A 157 13.92 -14.46 5.99
CA LEU A 157 13.87 -13.68 7.21
C LEU A 157 13.48 -14.49 8.44
N TYR A 158 12.63 -15.52 8.27
CA TYR A 158 12.32 -16.48 9.32
C TYR A 158 13.57 -17.06 9.99
N SER A 159 14.62 -17.36 9.20
CA SER A 159 15.88 -17.93 9.72
C SER A 159 16.72 -16.94 10.54
N TYR A 160 16.40 -15.66 10.52
CA TYR A 160 17.05 -14.62 11.34
C TYR A 160 16.24 -14.27 12.60
N ASP A 161 15.06 -14.85 12.76
CA ASP A 161 14.18 -14.60 13.90
C ASP A 161 14.25 -15.76 14.89
N ASP A 162 14.97 -15.57 16.01
CA ASP A 162 15.11 -16.59 17.05
C ASP A 162 13.78 -16.91 17.77
N ARG A 163 12.74 -16.08 17.55
CA ARG A 163 11.40 -16.25 18.11
C ARG A 163 10.33 -16.43 17.02
N ALA A 164 10.71 -17.01 15.89
CA ALA A 164 9.82 -17.14 14.73
C ALA A 164 8.53 -17.92 15.05
N ASP A 165 8.61 -18.94 15.90
CA ASP A 165 7.50 -19.82 16.28
C ASP A 165 6.72 -19.36 17.53
N ASP A 166 7.11 -18.25 18.15
CA ASP A 166 6.40 -17.66 19.27
C ASP A 166 5.14 -16.93 18.80
N ILE A 167 3.99 -17.51 19.08
CA ILE A 167 2.66 -17.00 18.71
C ILE A 167 2.07 -16.03 19.74
N SER A 168 2.84 -15.59 20.73
CA SER A 168 2.39 -14.56 21.65
C SER A 168 2.05 -13.25 20.92
N LEU A 169 1.02 -12.55 21.36
CA LEU A 169 0.54 -11.35 20.68
C LEU A 169 1.64 -10.26 20.51
N PRO A 170 2.49 -9.97 21.53
CA PRO A 170 3.59 -9.03 21.34
C PRO A 170 4.57 -9.47 20.23
N ASN A 171 4.87 -10.77 20.14
CA ASN A 171 5.79 -11.26 19.14
C ASN A 171 5.18 -11.24 17.74
N VAL A 172 3.92 -11.65 17.60
CA VAL A 172 3.19 -11.57 16.32
C VAL A 172 3.09 -10.12 15.85
N LEU A 173 2.77 -9.17 16.74
CA LEU A 173 2.74 -7.75 16.40
C LEU A 173 4.12 -7.25 15.96
N ARG A 174 5.19 -7.63 16.67
CA ARG A 174 6.57 -7.30 16.27
C ARG A 174 6.86 -7.80 14.83
N GLN A 175 6.54 -9.05 14.53
CA GLN A 175 6.74 -9.63 13.20
C GLN A 175 5.92 -8.88 12.13
N CYS A 176 4.67 -8.53 12.42
CA CYS A 176 3.83 -7.73 11.53
C CYS A 176 4.45 -6.36 11.24
N LEU A 177 4.88 -5.63 12.27
CA LEU A 177 5.51 -4.30 12.11
C LEU A 177 6.82 -4.37 11.34
N GLN A 178 7.63 -5.41 11.57
CA GLN A 178 8.84 -5.65 10.80
C GLN A 178 8.53 -5.90 9.32
N LEU A 179 7.57 -6.77 9.00
CA LEU A 179 7.18 -7.04 7.62
C LEU A 179 6.62 -5.79 6.95
N ILE A 180 5.73 -5.03 7.60
CA ILE A 180 5.20 -3.76 7.08
C ILE A 180 6.34 -2.81 6.72
N SER A 181 7.37 -2.73 7.54
CA SER A 181 8.53 -1.86 7.32
C SER A 181 9.49 -2.38 6.25
N LEU A 182 9.63 -3.71 6.09
CA LEU A 182 10.57 -4.35 5.18
C LEU A 182 10.02 -4.58 3.77
N PHE A 183 8.71 -4.78 3.61
CA PHE A 183 8.11 -5.04 2.29
C PHE A 183 8.45 -3.99 1.23
N PRO A 184 8.43 -2.68 1.52
CA PRO A 184 8.87 -1.67 0.57
C PRO A 184 10.31 -1.87 0.10
N LEU A 185 11.24 -2.20 1.01
CA LEU A 185 12.64 -2.45 0.69
C LEU A 185 12.78 -3.72 -0.16
N LEU A 186 12.14 -4.81 0.26
CA LEU A 186 12.19 -6.10 -0.46
C LEU A 186 11.63 -5.95 -1.87
N SER A 187 10.53 -5.19 -2.03
CA SER A 187 9.90 -4.94 -3.32
C SER A 187 10.81 -4.14 -4.24
N VAL A 188 11.37 -3.04 -3.75
CA VAL A 188 12.21 -2.18 -4.58
C VAL A 188 13.54 -2.83 -4.89
N TYR A 189 14.20 -3.48 -3.93
CA TYR A 189 15.47 -4.16 -4.18
C TYR A 189 15.29 -5.36 -5.11
N GLY A 190 14.20 -6.10 -4.96
CA GLY A 190 13.82 -7.16 -5.90
C GLY A 190 13.62 -6.62 -7.32
N TYR A 191 12.93 -5.49 -7.45
CA TYR A 191 12.73 -4.82 -8.73
C TYR A 191 14.03 -4.32 -9.35
N GLN A 192 14.95 -3.74 -8.57
CA GLN A 192 16.26 -3.31 -9.05
C GLN A 192 17.11 -4.50 -9.52
N ALA A 193 17.07 -5.61 -8.79
CA ALA A 193 17.71 -6.85 -9.22
C ALA A 193 17.12 -7.38 -10.54
N TYR A 194 15.79 -7.41 -10.65
CA TYR A 194 15.11 -7.79 -11.89
C TYR A 194 15.53 -6.91 -13.07
N LYS A 195 15.45 -5.58 -12.92
CA LYS A 195 15.86 -4.61 -13.95
C LYS A 195 17.30 -4.82 -14.40
N HIS A 196 18.19 -5.05 -13.45
CA HIS A 196 19.61 -5.25 -13.75
C HIS A 196 19.85 -6.55 -14.53
N TYR A 197 19.34 -7.68 -14.06
CA TYR A 197 19.67 -9.00 -14.63
C TYR A 197 18.85 -9.37 -15.87
N HIS A 198 17.65 -8.83 -16.00
CA HIS A 198 16.75 -9.19 -17.11
C HIS A 198 16.60 -8.10 -18.16
N ASP A 199 16.66 -6.83 -17.76
CA ASP A 199 16.50 -5.69 -18.67
C ASP A 199 17.83 -5.00 -19.01
N GLY A 200 18.96 -5.42 -18.40
CA GLY A 200 20.29 -4.83 -18.62
C GLY A 200 20.43 -3.41 -18.05
N ALA A 201 19.55 -2.99 -17.14
CA ALA A 201 19.63 -1.68 -16.51
C ALA A 201 20.80 -1.60 -15.54
N SER A 202 21.29 -0.37 -15.28
CA SER A 202 22.29 -0.14 -14.23
C SER A 202 21.71 -0.50 -12.86
N LEU A 203 22.53 -1.19 -12.05
CA LEU A 203 22.17 -1.52 -10.67
C LEU A 203 22.49 -0.36 -9.74
N PHE A 204 21.51 0.01 -8.93
CA PHE A 204 21.71 0.87 -7.77
C PHE A 204 20.88 0.38 -6.60
N ILE A 205 21.46 0.44 -5.40
CA ILE A 205 20.83 0.05 -4.14
C ILE A 205 21.05 1.18 -3.15
N HIS A 206 20.03 1.94 -2.87
CA HIS A 206 20.07 3.02 -1.90
C HIS A 206 19.56 2.52 -0.55
N PRO A 207 20.25 2.82 0.56
CA PRO A 207 19.73 2.52 1.88
C PRO A 207 18.53 3.43 2.20
N PRO A 208 17.54 2.93 2.98
CA PRO A 208 16.46 3.78 3.46
C PRO A 208 16.99 4.81 4.45
N LYS A 209 16.27 5.91 4.61
CA LYS A 209 16.54 6.95 5.58
C LYS A 209 15.55 6.88 6.74
N GLU A 210 16.06 7.07 7.96
CA GLU A 210 15.21 7.00 9.16
C GLU A 210 14.21 8.16 9.24
N GLU A 211 14.62 9.34 8.79
CA GLU A 211 13.80 10.56 8.79
C GLU A 211 12.66 10.58 7.77
N TYR A 212 12.65 9.63 6.82
CA TYR A 212 11.63 9.58 5.79
C TYR A 212 10.46 8.66 6.17
N SER A 213 9.25 9.05 5.80
CA SER A 213 8.07 8.18 5.82
C SER A 213 8.26 6.95 4.92
N THR A 214 7.35 5.99 5.01
CA THR A 214 7.39 4.81 4.14
C THR A 214 7.26 5.19 2.66
N ALA A 215 6.36 6.12 2.33
CA ALA A 215 6.16 6.55 0.96
C ALA A 215 7.37 7.31 0.40
N GLU A 216 7.99 8.20 1.19
CA GLU A 216 9.21 8.91 0.81
C GLU A 216 10.39 7.94 0.61
N ASN A 217 10.51 6.95 1.49
CA ASN A 217 11.54 5.93 1.34
C ASN A 217 11.36 5.09 0.07
N ILE A 218 10.13 4.70 -0.29
CA ILE A 218 9.89 3.98 -1.55
C ILE A 218 10.42 4.78 -2.73
N LEU A 219 10.12 6.08 -2.80
CA LEU A 219 10.61 6.94 -3.88
C LEU A 219 12.13 7.12 -3.83
N HIS A 220 12.67 7.33 -2.62
CA HIS A 220 14.11 7.52 -2.41
C HIS A 220 14.93 6.30 -2.87
N ILE A 221 14.52 5.08 -2.50
CA ILE A 221 15.26 3.87 -2.84
C ILE A 221 14.99 3.39 -4.28
N LEU A 222 13.85 3.77 -4.87
CA LEU A 222 13.49 3.39 -6.24
C LEU A 222 14.24 4.20 -7.29
N ARG A 223 14.51 5.48 -7.01
CA ARG A 223 15.08 6.41 -8.00
C ARG A 223 16.61 6.34 -8.02
N ALA A 224 17.18 6.34 -9.23
CA ALA A 224 18.63 6.29 -9.43
C ALA A 224 19.37 7.49 -8.82
N ASP A 225 18.77 8.67 -8.86
CA ASP A 225 19.35 9.91 -8.34
C ASP A 225 19.19 10.08 -6.82
N SER A 226 18.33 9.29 -6.19
CA SER A 226 18.08 9.31 -4.73
C SER A 226 17.68 10.70 -4.17
N LYS A 227 17.30 11.65 -5.05
CA LYS A 227 17.12 13.06 -4.70
C LYS A 227 15.67 13.48 -4.55
N PHE A 228 14.73 12.61 -4.92
CA PHE A 228 13.33 12.97 -4.84
C PHE A 228 12.85 12.88 -3.40
N THR A 229 12.68 14.04 -2.79
CA THR A 229 11.90 14.25 -1.58
C THR A 229 10.75 15.19 -1.92
N LEU A 230 9.65 15.12 -1.18
CA LEU A 230 8.61 16.14 -1.27
C LEU A 230 9.13 17.52 -0.87
N GLU A 231 10.11 17.60 0.02
CA GLU A 231 10.82 18.83 0.32
C GLU A 231 11.51 19.43 -0.93
N GLY A 232 12.03 18.59 -1.81
CA GLY A 232 12.54 19.01 -3.12
C GLY A 232 11.42 19.56 -4.01
N ALA A 233 10.24 18.94 -4.01
CA ALA A 233 9.06 19.44 -4.71
C ALA A 233 8.54 20.75 -4.08
N ASP A 234 8.48 20.83 -2.75
CA ASP A 234 8.10 22.05 -2.01
C ASP A 234 9.09 23.18 -2.21
N THR A 235 10.38 22.89 -2.32
CA THR A 235 11.40 23.91 -2.63
C THR A 235 11.25 24.43 -4.06
N TYR A 236 10.83 23.58 -4.99
CA TYR A 236 10.48 24.00 -6.34
C TYR A 236 9.13 24.75 -6.42
N LEU A 237 8.22 24.51 -5.49
CA LEU A 237 6.86 25.04 -5.47
C LEU A 237 6.70 26.28 -4.57
N LYS A 238 7.75 26.77 -3.89
CA LYS A 238 7.68 27.97 -3.05
C LYS A 238 7.96 29.24 -3.85
N GLY A 239 7.12 30.25 -3.61
CA GLY A 239 7.27 31.61 -4.21
C GLY A 239 6.84 31.69 -5.67
N ASP A 240 7.52 32.54 -6.46
CA ASP A 240 7.19 32.80 -7.87
C ASP A 240 7.25 31.56 -8.76
N LYS A 241 8.08 30.59 -8.42
CA LYS A 241 8.18 29.29 -9.12
C LYS A 241 6.95 28.41 -8.95
N ARG A 242 6.20 28.57 -7.85
CA ARG A 242 4.92 27.88 -7.65
C ARG A 242 3.88 28.37 -8.65
N LYS A 243 3.82 29.69 -8.87
CA LYS A 243 2.93 30.30 -9.85
C LYS A 243 3.31 29.88 -11.28
N GLU A 244 4.60 29.93 -11.61
CA GLU A 244 5.12 29.49 -12.91
C GLU A 244 4.84 28.00 -13.16
N PHE A 245 4.97 27.14 -12.16
CA PHE A 245 4.62 25.72 -12.25
C PHE A 245 3.12 25.53 -12.50
N TYR A 246 2.25 26.28 -11.79
CA TYR A 246 0.81 26.21 -12.02
C TYR A 246 0.41 26.76 -13.40
N ASP A 247 1.04 27.83 -13.84
CA ASP A 247 0.79 28.44 -15.14
C ASP A 247 1.21 27.54 -16.32
N ILE A 248 2.21 26.66 -16.11
CA ILE A 248 2.69 25.70 -17.11
C ILE A 248 1.94 24.35 -16.99
N VAL A 249 1.76 23.85 -15.79
CA VAL A 249 1.27 22.48 -15.55
C VAL A 249 -0.26 22.40 -15.62
N LEU A 250 -1.00 23.42 -15.17
CA LEU A 250 -2.46 23.41 -15.27
C LEU A 250 -2.98 23.39 -16.72
N PRO A 251 -2.45 24.18 -17.66
CA PRO A 251 -2.82 24.08 -19.07
C PRO A 251 -2.46 22.71 -19.68
N LEU A 252 -1.25 22.19 -19.38
CA LEU A 252 -0.82 20.87 -19.83
C LEU A 252 -1.69 19.74 -19.25
N MET A 253 -2.22 19.93 -18.05
CA MET A 253 -3.16 18.98 -17.45
C MET A 253 -4.53 19.05 -18.11
N HIS A 254 -5.00 20.26 -18.43
CA HIS A 254 -6.27 20.46 -19.14
C HIS A 254 -6.21 19.85 -20.55
N ASP A 255 -5.11 20.10 -21.27
CA ASP A 255 -4.87 19.51 -22.58
C ASP A 255 -4.71 17.99 -22.51
N ASN A 256 -4.05 17.47 -21.48
CA ASN A 256 -3.93 16.03 -21.27
C ASN A 256 -5.26 15.37 -20.89
N MET A 257 -6.13 16.03 -20.11
CA MET A 257 -7.47 15.51 -19.82
C MET A 257 -8.32 15.47 -21.08
N ASN A 258 -8.29 16.50 -21.91
CA ASN A 258 -8.99 16.50 -23.18
C ASN A 258 -8.46 15.39 -24.13
N ARG A 259 -7.14 15.20 -24.21
CA ARG A 259 -6.54 14.09 -24.95
C ARG A 259 -6.92 12.72 -24.39
N ILE A 260 -7.04 12.58 -23.07
CA ILE A 260 -7.53 11.34 -22.44
C ILE A 260 -8.97 11.04 -22.87
N TYR A 261 -9.83 12.07 -22.90
CA TYR A 261 -11.21 11.91 -23.40
C TYR A 261 -11.23 11.57 -24.87
N GLU A 262 -10.40 12.20 -25.69
CA GLU A 262 -10.26 11.89 -27.12
C GLU A 262 -9.69 10.47 -27.33
N ASP A 263 -8.66 10.06 -26.59
CA ASP A 263 -8.06 8.74 -26.66
C ASP A 263 -9.04 7.64 -26.21
N VAL A 264 -9.83 7.88 -25.16
CA VAL A 264 -10.88 6.96 -24.71
C VAL A 264 -12.03 6.88 -25.70
N ALA A 265 -12.48 8.02 -26.23
CA ALA A 265 -13.51 8.06 -27.27
C ALA A 265 -13.06 7.33 -28.55
N TRP A 266 -11.82 7.60 -29.01
CA TRP A 266 -11.21 6.91 -30.15
C TRP A 266 -11.07 5.42 -29.89
N PHE A 267 -10.71 5.02 -28.67
CA PHE A 267 -10.59 3.61 -28.28
C PHE A 267 -11.94 2.91 -28.28
N ILE A 268 -12.98 3.55 -27.74
CA ILE A 268 -14.35 3.01 -27.74
C ILE A 268 -14.88 2.89 -29.19
N GLU A 269 -14.59 3.88 -30.03
CA GLU A 269 -15.02 3.89 -31.43
C GLU A 269 -14.28 2.83 -32.28
N LYS A 270 -12.97 2.67 -32.07
CA LYS A 270 -12.13 1.75 -32.83
C LYS A 270 -12.29 0.29 -32.43
N TYR A 271 -12.51 0.05 -31.13
CA TYR A 271 -12.68 -1.29 -30.57
C TYR A 271 -14.13 -1.48 -30.13
N ASP A 272 -15.00 -1.69 -31.13
CA ASP A 272 -16.38 -2.12 -30.84
C ASP A 272 -16.34 -3.44 -30.05
N TYR A 273 -16.56 -3.35 -28.76
CA TYR A 273 -16.57 -4.48 -27.82
C TYR A 273 -17.56 -5.60 -28.20
N LYS A 274 -18.41 -5.33 -29.17
CA LYS A 274 -19.39 -6.28 -29.69
C LYS A 274 -18.88 -7.05 -30.91
N ASN A 275 -17.75 -6.66 -31.51
CA ASN A 275 -17.19 -7.31 -32.68
C ASN A 275 -16.20 -8.40 -32.25
N LYS A 276 -16.63 -9.68 -32.35
CA LYS A 276 -15.85 -10.86 -31.93
C LYS A 276 -14.70 -11.22 -32.87
N ASP A 277 -14.56 -10.55 -34.00
CA ASP A 277 -13.58 -10.86 -35.06
C ASP A 277 -12.37 -9.90 -35.09
N ALA A 278 -12.24 -9.02 -34.11
CA ALA A 278 -11.07 -8.15 -34.01
C ALA A 278 -9.83 -8.94 -33.55
N ASP A 279 -8.70 -8.76 -34.24
CA ASP A 279 -7.44 -9.43 -33.95
C ASP A 279 -6.82 -8.93 -32.62
N TRP A 280 -7.09 -9.67 -31.55
CA TRP A 280 -6.82 -9.29 -30.16
C TRP A 280 -5.32 -9.27 -29.79
N LYS A 281 -4.42 -9.78 -30.63
CA LYS A 281 -3.00 -9.86 -30.30
C LYS A 281 -2.31 -8.50 -30.32
N ASP A 282 -2.57 -7.69 -31.32
CA ASP A 282 -2.01 -6.33 -31.41
C ASP A 282 -2.73 -5.35 -30.49
N SER A 283 -4.00 -5.64 -30.16
CA SER A 283 -4.82 -4.86 -29.24
C SER A 283 -4.34 -4.95 -27.79
N LYS A 284 -3.85 -6.12 -27.35
CA LYS A 284 -3.49 -6.36 -25.95
C LYS A 284 -2.33 -5.47 -25.50
N ASP A 285 -1.31 -5.31 -26.32
CA ASP A 285 -0.15 -4.46 -26.00
C ASP A 285 -0.47 -2.96 -26.09
N ALA A 286 -1.38 -2.58 -26.99
CA ALA A 286 -1.86 -1.21 -27.10
C ALA A 286 -2.79 -0.85 -25.92
N ILE A 287 -3.67 -1.78 -25.50
CA ILE A 287 -4.53 -1.65 -24.32
C ILE A 287 -3.67 -1.53 -23.04
N GLN A 288 -2.67 -2.39 -22.90
CA GLN A 288 -1.82 -2.39 -21.71
C GLN A 288 -1.00 -1.10 -21.61
N ARG A 289 -0.46 -0.59 -22.72
CA ARG A 289 0.23 0.71 -22.76
C ARG A 289 -0.72 1.88 -22.51
N GLY A 290 -1.93 1.85 -23.09
CA GLY A 290 -2.96 2.87 -22.87
C GLY A 290 -3.44 2.90 -21.41
N MET A 291 -3.69 1.74 -20.80
CA MET A 291 -4.05 1.64 -19.38
C MET A 291 -2.94 2.11 -18.45
N GLN A 292 -1.67 1.78 -18.72
CA GLN A 292 -0.54 2.26 -17.92
C GLN A 292 -0.41 3.78 -18.00
N GLN A 293 -0.57 4.36 -19.18
CA GLN A 293 -0.59 5.82 -19.35
C GLN A 293 -1.80 6.47 -18.69
N LEU A 294 -2.98 5.84 -18.77
CA LEU A 294 -4.19 6.32 -18.11
C LEU A 294 -4.05 6.31 -16.58
N ILE A 295 -3.56 5.21 -16.01
CA ILE A 295 -3.32 5.09 -14.56
C ILE A 295 -2.31 6.15 -14.09
N PHE A 296 -1.22 6.35 -14.83
CA PHE A 296 -0.23 7.38 -14.50
C PHE A 296 -0.84 8.79 -14.57
N ARG A 297 -1.62 9.10 -15.60
CA ARG A 297 -2.25 10.41 -15.80
C ARG A 297 -3.37 10.68 -14.78
N VAL A 298 -4.18 9.66 -14.45
CA VAL A 298 -5.21 9.75 -13.40
C VAL A 298 -4.56 9.94 -12.02
N ALA A 299 -3.50 9.21 -11.70
CA ALA A 299 -2.77 9.37 -10.45
C ALA A 299 -2.17 10.78 -10.31
N VAL A 300 -1.64 11.35 -11.40
CA VAL A 300 -1.17 12.73 -11.45
C VAL A 300 -2.33 13.72 -11.32
N ALA A 301 -3.44 13.51 -12.01
CA ALA A 301 -4.62 14.41 -11.96
C ALA A 301 -5.30 14.39 -10.57
N CYS A 302 -5.49 13.22 -9.94
CA CYS A 302 -6.05 13.12 -8.60
C CYS A 302 -5.19 13.82 -7.55
N ARG A 303 -3.87 13.82 -7.70
CA ARG A 303 -2.96 14.50 -6.79
C ARG A 303 -3.06 16.02 -6.86
N TYR A 304 -3.43 16.58 -8.03
CA TYR A 304 -3.55 18.02 -8.22
C TYR A 304 -4.96 18.57 -8.05
N SER A 305 -6.02 17.73 -8.12
CA SER A 305 -7.40 18.16 -7.87
C SER A 305 -7.72 18.31 -6.38
N SER A 306 -6.95 17.68 -5.50
CA SER A 306 -7.09 17.80 -4.04
C SER A 306 -6.43 19.06 -3.44
N THR A 307 -5.87 19.94 -4.27
CA THR A 307 -5.24 21.20 -3.86
C THR A 307 -6.07 22.46 -4.18
N LYS A 308 -7.41 22.31 -4.20
CA LYS A 308 -8.32 23.49 -4.24
C LYS A 308 -9.09 23.63 -2.96
#